data_7384f82a30b8af0c4b9ad23a82820d26
#
_entry.id   7384f82a30b8af0c4b9ad23a82820d26
#
_cell.length_a   1.000
_cell.length_b   1.000
_cell.length_c   1.000
_cell.angle_alpha   90.00
_cell.angle_beta   90.00
_cell.angle_gamma   90.00
#
_symmetry.space_group_name_H-M   'P 1'
#
loop_
_entity.id
_entity.type
_entity.pdbx_description
1 polymer ?
#
loop_
_entity_poly.entity_id
_entity_poly.type
_entity_poly.pdbx_seq_one_letter_code
_entity_poly.pdbx_strand_id
1 'polypeptide(L)'
;MLTETNIRLFEVTTKDLDGLPDARGESVRSMLKVDHGIDVLSVRVILGYQVRSDVSDIEAESLIYDLFADPVIEVGSMSSRMLESFSNPPEAAIQIGFKPGVTDNSGQAGLDGLLTLFPNQSSAIVATSTTYAFWGVEAGISPNDLASILHNPLIERAAVAGREDCSKGSWPLLEFPEMPPVTFQEPATVDLEVSDEELIAISEQGLLALNIAEMRAIQAHYRDPTVRSTREAMSLPSDRPTDAELECLAQTWSEHCSHKIFAARIRHTDKVTGEDSTIDSLFKTHIMQPTLDIQGDVDWLLSIFHDNSGVISWNDDWSVCIKAETHNSPSALDPYGGAITGIVGVNRDILGT
;
A
#
# COMPACT_ATOMS: atom_id res chain seq x y z
N MET A 1 -24.74 -18.34 -5.78
CA MET A 1 -23.39 -18.42 -6.35
C MET A 1 -23.42 -17.63 -7.65
N LEU A 2 -22.74 -16.48 -7.70
CA LEU A 2 -22.55 -15.75 -8.95
C LEU A 2 -21.68 -16.61 -9.87
N THR A 3 -22.10 -16.84 -11.08
CA THR A 3 -21.36 -17.60 -12.08
C THR A 3 -20.47 -16.64 -12.87
N GLU A 4 -19.39 -17.13 -13.49
CA GLU A 4 -18.47 -16.37 -14.36
C GLU A 4 -19.17 -15.56 -15.48
N THR A 5 -20.43 -15.88 -15.75
CA THR A 5 -21.25 -15.28 -16.81
C THR A 5 -21.76 -13.86 -16.51
N ASN A 6 -21.59 -13.34 -15.29
CA ASN A 6 -22.15 -12.04 -14.87
C ASN A 6 -21.11 -10.91 -14.73
N ILE A 7 -19.94 -11.03 -15.36
CA ILE A 7 -18.93 -9.96 -15.37
C ILE A 7 -19.14 -9.09 -16.60
N ARG A 8 -19.33 -7.79 -16.38
CA ARG A 8 -19.41 -6.78 -17.45
C ARG A 8 -18.22 -5.85 -17.37
N LEU A 9 -17.68 -5.49 -18.53
CA LEU A 9 -16.59 -4.51 -18.64
C LEU A 9 -17.19 -3.17 -19.09
N PHE A 10 -17.02 -2.15 -18.29
CA PHE A 10 -17.29 -0.78 -18.67
C PHE A 10 -15.97 -0.09 -18.97
N GLU A 11 -15.90 0.61 -20.07
CA GLU A 11 -14.73 1.39 -20.47
C GLU A 11 -15.14 2.85 -20.66
N VAL A 12 -14.34 3.76 -20.08
CA VAL A 12 -14.60 5.20 -20.10
C VAL A 12 -13.35 5.93 -20.54
N THR A 13 -13.50 6.87 -21.46
CA THR A 13 -12.40 7.73 -21.91
C THR A 13 -12.87 9.16 -22.12
N THR A 14 -11.95 10.11 -22.20
CA THR A 14 -12.24 11.52 -22.50
C THR A 14 -12.85 11.65 -23.89
N LYS A 15 -13.85 12.48 -24.05
CA LYS A 15 -14.40 12.85 -25.37
C LYS A 15 -13.33 13.51 -26.23
N ASP A 16 -13.38 13.26 -27.54
CA ASP A 16 -12.66 14.09 -28.50
C ASP A 16 -13.37 15.45 -28.60
N LEU A 17 -12.87 16.39 -27.83
CA LEU A 17 -13.29 17.78 -27.93
C LEU A 17 -12.31 18.48 -28.86
N ASP A 18 -12.80 19.10 -29.92
CA ASP A 18 -12.00 19.75 -30.97
C ASP A 18 -10.90 20.63 -30.36
N GLY A 19 -9.64 20.22 -30.60
CA GLY A 19 -8.45 20.94 -30.15
C GLY A 19 -8.04 20.77 -28.67
N LEU A 20 -8.74 19.93 -27.89
CA LEU A 20 -8.33 19.62 -26.52
C LEU A 20 -7.73 18.22 -26.44
N PRO A 21 -6.48 18.09 -26.01
CA PRO A 21 -5.84 16.79 -25.80
C PRO A 21 -6.47 16.07 -24.60
N ASP A 22 -6.35 14.74 -24.55
CA ASP A 22 -6.62 13.96 -23.36
C ASP A 22 -5.61 14.32 -22.26
N ALA A 23 -6.05 15.02 -21.23
CA ALA A 23 -5.17 15.49 -20.15
C ALA A 23 -4.44 14.34 -19.42
N ARG A 24 -5.11 13.19 -19.26
CA ARG A 24 -4.49 11.98 -18.67
C ARG A 24 -3.40 11.43 -19.60
N GLY A 25 -3.70 11.36 -20.90
CA GLY A 25 -2.74 10.93 -21.92
C GLY A 25 -1.55 11.86 -22.05
N GLU A 26 -1.76 13.18 -21.99
CA GLU A 26 -0.68 14.17 -22.00
C GLU A 26 0.24 14.08 -20.77
N SER A 27 -0.31 13.79 -19.60
CA SER A 27 0.49 13.54 -18.38
C SER A 27 1.41 12.34 -18.57
N VAL A 28 0.90 11.23 -19.10
CA VAL A 28 1.70 10.04 -19.40
C VAL A 28 2.75 10.33 -20.47
N ARG A 29 2.39 11.01 -21.55
CA ARG A 29 3.31 11.42 -22.61
C ARG A 29 4.44 12.28 -22.08
N SER A 30 4.12 13.24 -21.22
CA SER A 30 5.11 14.12 -20.59
C SER A 30 6.04 13.36 -19.66
N MET A 31 5.53 12.47 -18.84
CA MET A 31 6.30 11.62 -17.94
C MET A 31 7.28 10.73 -18.73
N LEU A 32 6.80 10.04 -19.77
CA LEU A 32 7.66 9.22 -20.62
C LEU A 32 8.80 10.01 -21.23
N LYS A 33 8.53 11.25 -21.70
CA LYS A 33 9.55 12.12 -22.27
C LYS A 33 10.53 12.66 -21.25
N VAL A 34 10.06 13.21 -20.15
CA VAL A 34 10.87 13.91 -19.16
C VAL A 34 11.68 12.94 -18.30
N ASP A 35 11.05 11.88 -17.83
CA ASP A 35 11.66 10.97 -16.85
C ASP A 35 12.39 9.81 -17.51
N HIS A 36 11.97 9.40 -18.72
CA HIS A 36 12.51 8.22 -19.41
C HIS A 36 13.13 8.51 -20.77
N GLY A 37 13.00 9.72 -21.30
CA GLY A 37 13.56 10.12 -22.60
C GLY A 37 12.87 9.46 -23.80
N ILE A 38 11.64 8.92 -23.62
CA ILE A 38 10.86 8.22 -24.64
C ILE A 38 9.87 9.17 -25.30
N ASP A 39 9.99 9.34 -26.62
CA ASP A 39 9.03 10.14 -27.38
C ASP A 39 7.88 9.26 -27.93
N VAL A 40 6.65 9.71 -27.67
CA VAL A 40 5.43 9.16 -28.25
C VAL A 40 4.58 10.30 -28.81
N LEU A 41 3.91 10.08 -29.95
CA LEU A 41 3.11 11.11 -30.60
C LEU A 41 1.87 11.48 -29.77
N SER A 42 1.14 10.47 -29.33
CA SER A 42 -0.04 10.66 -28.49
C SER A 42 -0.32 9.43 -27.63
N VAL A 43 -0.98 9.68 -26.49
CA VAL A 43 -1.47 8.65 -25.56
C VAL A 43 -2.94 8.92 -25.28
N ARG A 44 -3.75 7.87 -25.25
CA ARG A 44 -5.12 7.89 -24.76
C ARG A 44 -5.23 7.01 -23.53
N VAL A 45 -5.96 7.48 -22.55
CA VAL A 45 -6.22 6.74 -21.33
C VAL A 45 -7.68 6.30 -21.30
N ILE A 46 -7.89 5.01 -21.05
CA ILE A 46 -9.21 4.40 -20.92
C ILE A 46 -9.29 3.79 -19.53
N LEU A 47 -10.26 4.23 -18.73
CA LEU A 47 -10.56 3.63 -17.43
C LEU A 47 -11.48 2.44 -17.65
N GLY A 48 -11.15 1.30 -17.06
CA GLY A 48 -11.93 0.08 -17.15
C GLY A 48 -12.51 -0.28 -15.78
N TYR A 49 -13.77 -0.68 -15.76
CA TYR A 49 -14.46 -1.20 -14.57
C TYR A 49 -15.04 -2.56 -14.92
N GLN A 50 -14.49 -3.61 -14.33
CA GLN A 50 -15.04 -4.96 -14.40
C GLN A 50 -16.02 -5.13 -13.24
N VAL A 51 -17.30 -5.24 -13.56
CA VAL A 51 -18.38 -5.31 -12.58
C VAL A 51 -18.99 -6.70 -12.61
N ARG A 52 -18.89 -7.41 -11.51
CA ARG A 52 -19.62 -8.66 -11.26
C ARG A 52 -20.86 -8.33 -10.43
N SER A 53 -22.04 -8.47 -11.02
CA SER A 53 -23.31 -8.17 -10.35
C SER A 53 -24.49 -8.87 -11.05
N ASP A 54 -25.63 -8.91 -10.38
CA ASP A 54 -26.90 -9.45 -10.92
C ASP A 54 -27.82 -8.37 -11.48
N VAL A 55 -27.33 -7.13 -11.70
CA VAL A 55 -28.13 -6.09 -12.37
C VAL A 55 -28.48 -6.53 -13.79
N SER A 56 -29.68 -6.12 -14.26
CA SER A 56 -30.09 -6.37 -15.65
C SER A 56 -29.23 -5.60 -16.64
N ASP A 57 -29.25 -5.97 -17.92
CA ASP A 57 -28.48 -5.27 -18.95
C ASP A 57 -28.90 -3.80 -19.12
N ILE A 58 -30.21 -3.50 -18.93
CA ILE A 58 -30.74 -2.13 -19.00
C ILE A 58 -30.19 -1.29 -17.83
N GLU A 59 -30.22 -1.83 -16.62
CA GLU A 59 -29.67 -1.17 -15.44
C GLU A 59 -28.15 -1.00 -15.55
N ALA A 60 -27.45 -2.01 -16.06
CA ALA A 60 -26.01 -1.94 -16.28
C ALA A 60 -25.64 -0.85 -17.30
N GLU A 61 -26.40 -0.68 -18.38
CA GLU A 61 -26.16 0.38 -19.37
C GLU A 61 -26.30 1.78 -18.76
N SER A 62 -27.23 1.97 -17.82
CA SER A 62 -27.39 3.25 -17.11
C SER A 62 -26.19 3.60 -16.23
N LEU A 63 -25.47 2.60 -15.66
CA LEU A 63 -24.29 2.83 -14.85
C LEU A 63 -23.18 3.59 -15.58
N ILE A 64 -23.16 3.57 -16.91
CA ILE A 64 -22.12 4.30 -17.68
C ILE A 64 -22.11 5.78 -17.28
N TYR A 65 -23.27 6.42 -17.27
CA TYR A 65 -23.39 7.87 -17.00
C TYR A 65 -23.95 8.20 -15.62
N ASP A 66 -24.55 7.23 -14.93
CA ASP A 66 -25.04 7.44 -13.57
C ASP A 66 -23.92 7.23 -12.53
N LEU A 67 -22.84 6.51 -12.91
CA LEU A 67 -21.78 6.15 -11.97
C LEU A 67 -20.34 6.32 -12.51
N PHE A 68 -20.03 5.81 -13.72
CA PHE A 68 -18.64 5.63 -14.15
C PHE A 68 -18.08 6.76 -15.01
N ALA A 69 -18.90 7.44 -15.81
CA ALA A 69 -18.46 8.48 -16.73
C ALA A 69 -19.04 9.84 -16.39
N ASP A 70 -18.23 10.89 -16.44
CA ASP A 70 -18.72 12.27 -16.44
C ASP A 70 -19.35 12.58 -17.80
N PRO A 71 -20.70 12.78 -17.88
CA PRO A 71 -21.38 12.98 -19.15
C PRO A 71 -20.97 14.28 -19.87
N VAL A 72 -20.27 15.20 -19.23
CA VAL A 72 -19.78 16.46 -19.83
C VAL A 72 -18.50 16.20 -20.64
N ILE A 73 -17.53 15.53 -20.06
CA ILE A 73 -16.18 15.40 -20.62
C ILE A 73 -15.79 13.96 -21.02
N GLU A 74 -16.60 12.97 -20.65
CA GLU A 74 -16.27 11.56 -20.91
C GLU A 74 -17.34 10.86 -21.74
N VAL A 75 -16.93 9.81 -22.40
CA VAL A 75 -17.77 8.84 -23.09
C VAL A 75 -17.43 7.45 -22.59
N GLY A 76 -18.46 6.64 -22.36
CA GLY A 76 -18.32 5.27 -21.89
C GLY A 76 -19.00 4.26 -22.80
N SER A 77 -18.58 3.01 -22.73
CA SER A 77 -19.16 1.85 -23.41
C SER A 77 -19.14 0.63 -22.49
N MET A 78 -20.17 -0.21 -22.62
CA MET A 78 -20.21 -1.54 -22.01
C MET A 78 -20.20 -2.64 -23.06
N SER A 79 -20.73 -2.37 -24.23
CA SER A 79 -20.98 -3.38 -25.28
C SER A 79 -19.85 -3.55 -26.29
N SER A 80 -18.93 -2.58 -26.35
CA SER A 80 -17.75 -2.61 -27.24
C SER A 80 -16.54 -2.03 -26.56
N ARG A 81 -15.34 -2.49 -26.96
CA ARG A 81 -14.09 -1.94 -26.44
C ARG A 81 -13.88 -0.51 -26.98
N MET A 82 -13.53 0.40 -26.09
CA MET A 82 -13.24 1.79 -26.49
C MET A 82 -12.10 1.90 -27.49
N LEU A 83 -11.15 0.96 -27.46
CA LEU A 83 -10.06 0.86 -28.45
C LEU A 83 -10.57 0.68 -29.88
N GLU A 84 -11.76 0.11 -30.08
CA GLU A 84 -12.38 -0.09 -31.40
C GLU A 84 -12.98 1.21 -31.98
N SER A 85 -13.23 2.20 -31.14
CA SER A 85 -13.79 3.48 -31.58
C SER A 85 -12.78 4.40 -32.26
N PHE A 86 -11.49 4.13 -32.14
CA PHE A 86 -10.44 4.93 -32.75
C PHE A 86 -10.31 4.62 -34.23
N SER A 87 -10.38 5.63 -35.09
CA SER A 87 -10.27 5.51 -36.53
C SER A 87 -8.92 4.95 -37.01
N ASN A 88 -7.88 5.11 -36.22
CA ASN A 88 -6.56 4.54 -36.43
C ASN A 88 -6.18 3.69 -35.22
N PRO A 89 -5.96 2.36 -35.36
CA PRO A 89 -5.60 1.52 -34.26
C PRO A 89 -4.27 1.96 -33.62
N PRO A 90 -4.12 1.87 -32.29
CA PRO A 90 -2.87 2.20 -31.62
C PRO A 90 -1.75 1.23 -32.02
N GLU A 91 -0.50 1.68 -31.87
CA GLU A 91 0.69 0.85 -32.08
C GLU A 91 1.02 -0.03 -30.88
N ALA A 92 0.56 0.37 -29.70
CA ALA A 92 0.61 -0.44 -28.50
C ALA A 92 -0.60 -0.11 -27.62
N ALA A 93 -1.11 -1.12 -26.93
CA ALA A 93 -2.11 -0.96 -25.91
C ALA A 93 -1.69 -1.76 -24.66
N ILE A 94 -1.74 -1.12 -23.49
CA ILE A 94 -1.30 -1.72 -22.24
C ILE A 94 -2.42 -1.53 -21.22
N GLN A 95 -2.97 -2.62 -20.73
CA GLN A 95 -3.97 -2.60 -19.66
C GLN A 95 -3.29 -2.97 -18.34
N ILE A 96 -3.46 -2.13 -17.34
CA ILE A 96 -2.91 -2.29 -15.98
C ILE A 96 -4.06 -2.39 -14.99
N GLY A 97 -3.96 -3.31 -14.05
CA GLY A 97 -4.92 -3.51 -12.98
C GLY A 97 -4.27 -4.17 -11.78
N PHE A 98 -4.91 -4.10 -10.62
CA PHE A 98 -4.37 -4.66 -9.40
C PHE A 98 -4.31 -6.19 -9.42
N LYS A 99 -3.35 -6.74 -8.69
CA LYS A 99 -3.27 -8.17 -8.40
C LYS A 99 -4.42 -8.57 -7.45
N PRO A 100 -4.87 -9.84 -7.49
CA PRO A 100 -5.80 -10.35 -6.51
C PRO A 100 -5.30 -10.11 -5.07
N GLY A 101 -6.18 -9.60 -4.20
CA GLY A 101 -5.85 -9.31 -2.81
C GLY A 101 -5.25 -7.92 -2.53
N VAL A 102 -4.91 -7.17 -3.57
CA VAL A 102 -4.53 -5.76 -3.42
C VAL A 102 -5.78 -4.90 -3.32
N THR A 103 -5.76 -3.90 -2.44
CA THR A 103 -6.88 -2.97 -2.27
C THR A 103 -7.04 -2.07 -3.50
N ASP A 104 -8.20 -2.16 -4.13
CA ASP A 104 -8.60 -1.30 -5.25
C ASP A 104 -9.55 -0.21 -4.73
N ASN A 105 -9.00 0.95 -4.39
CA ASN A 105 -9.79 2.07 -3.84
C ASN A 105 -10.82 2.61 -4.84
N SER A 106 -10.48 2.67 -6.11
CA SER A 106 -11.40 3.11 -7.17
C SER A 106 -12.49 2.07 -7.41
N GLY A 107 -12.16 0.78 -7.34
CA GLY A 107 -13.12 -0.31 -7.37
C GLY A 107 -14.07 -0.27 -6.19
N GLN A 108 -13.56 0.00 -4.99
CA GLN A 108 -14.40 0.15 -3.80
C GLN A 108 -15.36 1.35 -3.91
N ALA A 109 -14.87 2.50 -4.39
CA ALA A 109 -15.73 3.67 -4.63
C ALA A 109 -16.81 3.38 -5.68
N GLY A 110 -16.46 2.65 -6.75
CA GLY A 110 -17.41 2.18 -7.75
C GLY A 110 -18.45 1.22 -7.17
N LEU A 111 -18.03 0.32 -6.28
CA LEU A 111 -18.94 -0.60 -5.57
C LEU A 111 -19.90 0.17 -4.65
N ASP A 112 -19.41 1.13 -3.87
CA ASP A 112 -20.23 1.94 -2.97
C ASP A 112 -21.28 2.75 -3.75
N GLY A 113 -20.89 3.30 -4.90
CA GLY A 113 -21.81 3.96 -5.83
C GLY A 113 -22.87 3.01 -6.40
N LEU A 114 -22.44 1.81 -6.85
CA LEU A 114 -23.34 0.77 -7.35
C LEU A 114 -24.36 0.35 -6.28
N LEU A 115 -23.92 0.13 -5.04
CA LEU A 115 -24.79 -0.24 -3.92
C LEU A 115 -25.73 0.90 -3.51
N THR A 116 -25.34 2.14 -3.73
CA THR A 116 -26.22 3.29 -3.52
C THR A 116 -27.37 3.30 -4.55
N LEU A 117 -27.09 2.99 -5.81
CA LEU A 117 -28.09 2.90 -6.88
C LEU A 117 -28.91 1.60 -6.78
N PHE A 118 -28.26 0.49 -6.44
CA PHE A 118 -28.85 -0.86 -6.39
C PHE A 118 -28.54 -1.53 -5.04
N PRO A 119 -29.26 -1.20 -3.95
CA PRO A 119 -28.95 -1.70 -2.59
C PRO A 119 -29.03 -3.23 -2.43
N ASN A 120 -29.72 -3.90 -3.33
CA ASN A 120 -29.90 -5.37 -3.28
C ASN A 120 -28.71 -6.15 -3.86
N GLN A 121 -27.70 -5.48 -4.39
CA GLN A 121 -26.52 -6.11 -5.02
C GLN A 121 -25.38 -6.38 -4.03
N SER A 122 -25.68 -6.87 -2.83
CA SER A 122 -24.71 -7.06 -1.73
C SER A 122 -23.54 -8.01 -2.06
N SER A 123 -23.64 -8.81 -3.11
CA SER A 123 -22.59 -9.70 -3.60
C SER A 123 -21.81 -9.12 -4.78
N ALA A 124 -22.11 -7.89 -5.20
CA ALA A 124 -21.40 -7.24 -6.30
C ALA A 124 -19.93 -6.99 -5.96
N ILE A 125 -19.09 -7.02 -6.99
CA ILE A 125 -17.66 -6.70 -6.88
C ILE A 125 -17.34 -5.82 -8.07
N VAL A 126 -16.55 -4.78 -7.83
CA VAL A 126 -16.01 -3.89 -8.86
C VAL A 126 -14.48 -3.94 -8.80
N ALA A 127 -13.85 -4.22 -9.93
CA ALA A 127 -12.41 -4.16 -10.08
C ALA A 127 -12.05 -3.16 -11.18
N THR A 128 -11.00 -2.37 -10.97
CA THR A 128 -10.61 -1.34 -11.94
C THR A 128 -9.37 -1.71 -12.71
N SER A 129 -9.23 -1.08 -13.88
CA SER A 129 -8.04 -1.14 -14.71
C SER A 129 -7.88 0.17 -15.47
N THR A 130 -6.65 0.45 -15.91
CA THR A 130 -6.36 1.56 -16.81
C THR A 130 -5.71 1.01 -18.06
N THR A 131 -6.27 1.36 -19.22
CA THR A 131 -5.68 1.00 -20.51
C THR A 131 -5.04 2.24 -21.14
N TYR A 132 -3.79 2.12 -21.50
CA TYR A 132 -3.01 3.14 -22.20
C TYR A 132 -2.87 2.72 -23.68
N ALA A 133 -3.35 3.54 -24.58
CA ALA A 133 -3.22 3.36 -26.03
C ALA A 133 -2.21 4.37 -26.59
N PHE A 134 -1.23 3.89 -27.37
CA PHE A 134 -0.09 4.67 -27.85
C PHE A 134 -0.05 4.75 -29.37
N TRP A 135 0.26 5.93 -29.88
CA TRP A 135 0.54 6.20 -31.29
C TRP A 135 1.89 6.91 -31.44
N GLY A 136 2.61 6.58 -32.51
CA GLY A 136 3.91 7.16 -32.82
C GLY A 136 4.96 6.84 -31.76
N VAL A 137 5.04 5.57 -31.34
CA VAL A 137 6.05 5.08 -30.40
C VAL A 137 7.42 5.08 -31.08
N GLU A 138 8.41 5.63 -30.40
CA GLU A 138 9.78 5.71 -30.90
C GLU A 138 10.35 4.33 -31.25
N ALA A 139 11.14 4.29 -32.34
CA ALA A 139 11.74 3.06 -32.81
C ALA A 139 12.68 2.44 -31.77
N GLY A 140 12.51 1.16 -31.50
CA GLY A 140 13.33 0.42 -30.51
C GLY A 140 12.65 0.27 -29.14
N ILE A 141 11.57 1.00 -28.87
CA ILE A 141 10.77 0.84 -27.64
C ILE A 141 9.70 -0.22 -27.87
N SER A 142 9.73 -1.28 -27.08
CA SER A 142 8.70 -2.33 -27.14
C SER A 142 7.51 -1.98 -26.24
N PRO A 143 6.32 -2.57 -26.51
CA PRO A 143 5.17 -2.44 -25.60
C PRO A 143 5.45 -2.94 -24.17
N ASN A 144 6.35 -3.92 -24.00
CA ASN A 144 6.75 -4.41 -22.69
C ASN A 144 7.65 -3.41 -21.95
N ASP A 145 8.48 -2.63 -22.65
CA ASP A 145 9.26 -1.56 -22.03
C ASP A 145 8.34 -0.49 -21.47
N LEU A 146 7.32 -0.08 -22.25
CA LEU A 146 6.29 0.86 -21.76
C LEU A 146 5.52 0.28 -20.57
N ALA A 147 5.13 -0.99 -20.61
CA ALA A 147 4.43 -1.64 -19.51
C ALA A 147 5.29 -1.65 -18.24
N SER A 148 6.60 -1.91 -18.34
CA SER A 148 7.50 -1.92 -17.19
C SER A 148 7.68 -0.57 -16.51
N ILE A 149 7.48 0.52 -17.26
CA ILE A 149 7.50 1.90 -16.73
C ILE A 149 6.17 2.25 -16.07
N LEU A 150 5.06 1.79 -16.64
CA LEU A 150 3.72 2.23 -16.26
C LEU A 150 3.10 1.48 -15.09
N HIS A 151 3.58 0.26 -14.77
CA HIS A 151 2.98 -0.53 -13.68
C HIS A 151 3.98 -0.88 -12.59
N ASN A 152 3.48 -0.99 -11.38
CA ASN A 152 4.24 -1.50 -10.24
C ASN A 152 4.06 -3.03 -10.13
N PRO A 153 5.06 -3.85 -10.51
CA PRO A 153 4.92 -5.31 -10.53
C PRO A 153 4.73 -5.95 -9.15
N LEU A 154 4.87 -5.20 -8.06
CA LEU A 154 4.60 -5.70 -6.71
C LEU A 154 3.10 -5.82 -6.43
N ILE A 155 2.32 -4.83 -6.86
CA ILE A 155 0.88 -4.71 -6.57
C ILE A 155 0.01 -4.80 -7.82
N GLU A 156 0.57 -4.62 -9.01
CA GLU A 156 -0.15 -4.56 -10.28
C GLU A 156 0.26 -5.68 -11.23
N ARG A 157 -0.56 -5.88 -12.24
CA ARG A 157 -0.34 -6.76 -13.38
C ARG A 157 -0.69 -6.02 -14.66
N ALA A 158 -0.01 -6.37 -15.75
CA ALA A 158 -0.21 -5.76 -17.04
C ALA A 158 -0.56 -6.81 -18.10
N ALA A 159 -1.49 -6.47 -19.01
CA ALA A 159 -1.71 -7.15 -20.27
C ALA A 159 -1.29 -6.22 -21.40
N VAL A 160 -0.61 -6.76 -22.41
CA VAL A 160 0.06 -5.97 -23.45
C VAL A 160 -0.39 -6.47 -24.83
N ALA A 161 -0.71 -5.54 -25.71
CA ALA A 161 -0.91 -5.78 -27.13
C ALA A 161 0.03 -4.89 -27.95
N GLY A 162 0.75 -5.47 -28.89
CA GLY A 162 1.61 -4.76 -29.82
C GLY A 162 0.86 -4.33 -31.09
N ARG A 163 1.59 -3.69 -32.03
CA ARG A 163 1.04 -3.18 -33.32
C ARG A 163 0.29 -4.24 -34.08
N GLU A 164 0.83 -5.46 -34.12
CA GLU A 164 0.19 -6.57 -34.88
C GLU A 164 -1.13 -6.98 -34.26
N ASP A 165 -1.17 -7.10 -32.93
CA ASP A 165 -2.38 -7.44 -32.17
C ASP A 165 -3.44 -6.35 -32.31
N CYS A 166 -3.06 -5.09 -32.10
CA CYS A 166 -3.94 -3.95 -32.25
C CYS A 166 -4.53 -3.84 -33.65
N SER A 167 -3.73 -4.10 -34.69
CA SER A 167 -4.19 -4.09 -36.09
C SER A 167 -5.22 -5.17 -36.42
N LYS A 168 -5.21 -6.27 -35.66
CA LYS A 168 -6.17 -7.37 -35.75
C LYS A 168 -7.37 -7.23 -34.84
N GLY A 169 -7.44 -6.16 -34.03
CA GLY A 169 -8.46 -5.97 -33.01
C GLY A 169 -8.30 -6.91 -31.81
N SER A 170 -7.09 -7.42 -31.57
CA SER A 170 -6.77 -8.24 -30.41
C SER A 170 -6.29 -7.31 -29.27
N TRP A 171 -7.21 -6.93 -28.39
CA TRP A 171 -6.95 -5.97 -27.34
C TRP A 171 -6.46 -6.63 -26.05
N PRO A 172 -5.63 -5.94 -25.25
CA PRO A 172 -5.25 -6.46 -23.94
C PRO A 172 -6.48 -6.55 -23.04
N LEU A 173 -6.62 -7.66 -22.35
CA LEU A 173 -7.69 -7.88 -21.36
C LEU A 173 -7.13 -8.62 -20.17
N LEU A 174 -7.21 -8.00 -19.02
CA LEU A 174 -6.94 -8.65 -17.74
C LEU A 174 -8.15 -9.47 -17.30
N GLU A 175 -7.88 -10.68 -16.86
CA GLU A 175 -8.91 -11.49 -16.19
C GLU A 175 -9.44 -10.78 -14.94
N PHE A 176 -10.67 -11.10 -14.53
CA PHE A 176 -11.21 -10.58 -13.27
C PHE A 176 -10.31 -11.04 -12.10
N PRO A 177 -9.95 -10.15 -11.15
CA PRO A 177 -9.05 -10.50 -10.06
C PRO A 177 -9.78 -11.34 -9.00
N GLU A 178 -9.85 -12.65 -9.22
CA GLU A 178 -10.44 -13.56 -8.26
C GLU A 178 -9.62 -13.61 -6.98
N MET A 179 -10.27 -13.33 -5.86
CA MET A 179 -9.64 -13.52 -4.57
C MET A 179 -9.33 -15.01 -4.38
N PRO A 180 -8.08 -15.36 -4.03
CA PRO A 180 -7.78 -16.73 -3.67
C PRO A 180 -8.68 -17.15 -2.50
N PRO A 181 -9.13 -18.41 -2.45
CA PRO A 181 -9.92 -18.87 -1.34
C PRO A 181 -9.14 -18.66 -0.03
N VAL A 182 -9.76 -17.98 0.93
CA VAL A 182 -9.17 -17.84 2.26
C VAL A 182 -9.17 -19.22 2.90
N THR A 183 -8.03 -19.89 2.85
CA THR A 183 -7.80 -21.10 3.64
C THR A 183 -7.38 -20.64 5.02
N PHE A 184 -8.25 -20.89 6.01
CA PHE A 184 -7.84 -20.72 7.39
C PHE A 184 -6.70 -21.73 7.67
N GLN A 185 -5.54 -21.21 7.98
CA GLN A 185 -4.43 -22.01 8.50
C GLN A 185 -4.43 -21.86 10.01
N GLU A 186 -4.53 -22.98 10.72
CA GLU A 186 -4.32 -22.94 12.16
C GLU A 186 -2.89 -22.51 12.45
N PRO A 187 -2.68 -21.67 13.49
CA PRO A 187 -1.33 -21.27 13.88
C PRO A 187 -0.46 -22.47 14.18
N ALA A 188 0.74 -22.50 13.62
CA ALA A 188 1.69 -23.57 13.89
C ALA A 188 2.32 -23.40 15.28
N THR A 189 2.56 -24.51 15.98
CA THR A 189 3.28 -24.46 17.26
C THR A 189 4.77 -24.49 17.03
N VAL A 190 5.53 -23.72 17.81
CA VAL A 190 6.99 -23.64 17.73
C VAL A 190 7.62 -24.25 18.96
N ASP A 191 8.46 -25.28 18.78
CA ASP A 191 9.19 -25.91 19.86
C ASP A 191 10.38 -25.03 20.28
N LEU A 192 10.38 -24.57 21.52
CA LEU A 192 11.45 -23.79 22.12
C LEU A 192 12.35 -24.62 23.05
N GLU A 193 12.09 -25.93 23.25
CA GLU A 193 12.94 -26.83 24.05
C GLU A 193 14.14 -27.30 23.22
N VAL A 194 14.95 -26.36 22.77
CA VAL A 194 16.07 -26.56 21.85
C VAL A 194 17.33 -25.81 22.33
N SER A 195 18.44 -26.00 21.65
CA SER A 195 19.71 -25.31 21.94
C SER A 195 19.67 -23.81 21.62
N ASP A 196 20.67 -23.08 22.11
CA ASP A 196 20.81 -21.65 21.85
C ASP A 196 20.95 -21.34 20.35
N GLU A 197 21.72 -22.19 19.64
CA GLU A 197 21.93 -22.05 18.20
C GLU A 197 20.61 -22.24 17.45
N GLU A 198 19.79 -23.20 17.87
CA GLU A 198 18.48 -23.44 17.27
C GLU A 198 17.48 -22.33 17.63
N LEU A 199 17.52 -21.77 18.86
CA LEU A 199 16.70 -20.61 19.23
C LEU A 199 17.00 -19.39 18.33
N ILE A 200 18.28 -19.13 18.04
CA ILE A 200 18.68 -18.07 17.11
C ILE A 200 18.19 -18.39 15.68
N ALA A 201 18.33 -19.64 15.24
CA ALA A 201 17.85 -20.05 13.92
C ALA A 201 16.32 -19.85 13.78
N ILE A 202 15.53 -20.15 14.82
CA ILE A 202 14.08 -19.87 14.85
C ILE A 202 13.81 -18.38 14.68
N SER A 203 14.54 -17.53 15.42
CA SER A 203 14.40 -16.08 15.32
C SER A 203 14.75 -15.55 13.92
N GLU A 204 15.83 -16.04 13.32
CA GLU A 204 16.28 -15.64 11.98
C GLU A 204 15.30 -16.10 10.88
N GLN A 205 14.90 -17.36 10.92
CA GLN A 205 13.96 -17.92 9.93
C GLN A 205 12.57 -17.30 10.01
N GLY A 206 12.11 -17.00 11.23
CA GLY A 206 10.86 -16.31 11.47
C GLY A 206 10.94 -14.79 11.28
N LEU A 207 12.11 -14.22 10.96
CA LEU A 207 12.35 -12.77 10.86
C LEU A 207 11.92 -12.00 12.12
N LEU A 208 12.05 -12.65 13.30
CA LEU A 208 11.57 -12.10 14.56
C LEU A 208 12.51 -11.00 15.13
N ALA A 209 13.76 -10.97 14.68
CA ALA A 209 14.80 -10.04 15.16
C ALA A 209 15.01 -10.09 16.70
N LEU A 210 14.75 -11.24 17.31
CA LEU A 210 14.96 -11.49 18.73
C LEU A 210 16.40 -12.02 18.96
N ASN A 211 17.08 -11.45 19.94
CA ASN A 211 18.40 -11.95 20.34
C ASN A 211 18.29 -13.16 21.29
N ILE A 212 19.43 -13.82 21.58
CA ILE A 212 19.43 -15.04 22.39
C ILE A 212 18.89 -14.81 23.81
N ALA A 213 19.11 -13.65 24.40
CA ALA A 213 18.61 -13.36 25.76
C ALA A 213 17.08 -13.24 25.75
N GLU A 214 16.51 -12.63 24.72
CA GLU A 214 15.08 -12.51 24.52
C GLU A 214 14.43 -13.87 24.24
N MET A 215 15.04 -14.66 23.35
CA MET A 215 14.57 -16.02 23.06
C MET A 215 14.60 -16.94 24.31
N ARG A 216 15.64 -16.83 25.15
CA ARG A 216 15.70 -17.54 26.44
C ARG A 216 14.65 -17.05 27.43
N ALA A 217 14.33 -15.76 27.45
CA ALA A 217 13.26 -15.22 28.31
C ALA A 217 11.89 -15.78 27.89
N ILE A 218 11.63 -15.86 26.59
CA ILE A 218 10.42 -16.49 26.03
C ILE A 218 10.39 -17.98 26.38
N GLN A 219 11.48 -18.71 26.17
CA GLN A 219 11.60 -20.13 26.55
C GLN A 219 11.30 -20.33 28.03
N ALA A 220 11.88 -19.50 28.91
CA ALA A 220 11.64 -19.57 30.35
C ALA A 220 10.17 -19.30 30.72
N HIS A 221 9.52 -18.38 30.03
CA HIS A 221 8.09 -18.10 30.23
C HIS A 221 7.21 -19.32 29.94
N TYR A 222 7.45 -20.03 28.84
CA TYR A 222 6.68 -21.24 28.50
C TYR A 222 7.04 -22.45 29.35
N ARG A 223 8.14 -22.42 30.10
CA ARG A 223 8.51 -23.41 31.13
C ARG A 223 7.81 -23.19 32.45
N ASP A 224 7.29 -21.98 32.74
CA ASP A 224 6.65 -21.64 34.01
C ASP A 224 5.39 -22.47 34.21
N PRO A 225 5.24 -23.19 35.36
CA PRO A 225 4.09 -24.03 35.64
C PRO A 225 2.75 -23.26 35.68
N THR A 226 2.79 -22.00 36.10
CA THR A 226 1.58 -21.14 36.16
C THR A 226 1.09 -20.80 34.76
N VAL A 227 2.04 -20.46 33.87
CA VAL A 227 1.75 -20.19 32.47
C VAL A 227 1.17 -21.44 31.80
N ARG A 228 1.81 -22.60 32.00
CA ARG A 228 1.34 -23.88 31.45
C ARG A 228 -0.10 -24.20 31.92
N SER A 229 -0.36 -24.09 33.20
CA SER A 229 -1.71 -24.35 33.77
C SER A 229 -2.76 -23.39 33.21
N THR A 230 -2.41 -22.12 33.04
CA THR A 230 -3.33 -21.11 32.47
C THR A 230 -3.63 -21.43 31.00
N ARG A 231 -2.62 -21.78 30.23
CA ARG A 231 -2.76 -22.15 28.81
C ARG A 231 -3.59 -23.42 28.62
N GLU A 232 -3.40 -24.43 29.45
CA GLU A 232 -4.24 -25.63 29.46
C GLU A 232 -5.72 -25.31 29.73
N ALA A 233 -5.97 -24.43 30.69
CA ALA A 233 -7.35 -23.98 30.99
C ALA A 233 -8.00 -23.24 29.83
N MET A 234 -7.19 -22.60 28.97
CA MET A 234 -7.62 -21.91 27.75
C MET A 234 -7.66 -22.81 26.50
N SER A 235 -7.34 -24.10 26.63
CA SER A 235 -7.22 -25.06 25.52
C SER A 235 -6.15 -24.66 24.49
N LEU A 236 -5.08 -23.99 24.94
CA LEU A 236 -3.91 -23.65 24.13
C LEU A 236 -2.79 -24.66 24.38
N PRO A 237 -1.81 -24.80 23.43
CA PRO A 237 -0.59 -25.56 23.66
C PRO A 237 0.11 -25.06 24.93
N SER A 238 0.30 -25.96 25.95
CA SER A 238 0.72 -25.54 27.28
C SER A 238 2.20 -25.22 27.40
N ASP A 239 3.05 -25.91 26.62
CA ASP A 239 4.51 -25.93 26.77
C ASP A 239 5.25 -25.12 25.69
N ARG A 240 4.54 -24.56 24.74
CA ARG A 240 5.13 -23.86 23.58
C ARG A 240 4.20 -22.80 23.02
N PRO A 241 4.76 -21.74 22.38
CA PRO A 241 3.98 -20.74 21.67
C PRO A 241 3.46 -21.26 20.32
N THR A 242 2.49 -20.55 19.79
CA THR A 242 2.23 -20.54 18.35
C THR A 242 3.18 -19.55 17.66
N ASP A 243 3.32 -19.69 16.34
CA ASP A 243 4.04 -18.73 15.48
C ASP A 243 3.45 -17.31 15.61
N ALA A 244 2.12 -17.18 15.65
CA ALA A 244 1.44 -15.91 15.85
C ALA A 244 1.78 -15.25 17.21
N GLU A 245 1.89 -16.04 18.29
CA GLU A 245 2.30 -15.53 19.61
C GLU A 245 3.76 -15.05 19.60
N LEU A 246 4.66 -15.77 18.92
CA LEU A 246 6.05 -15.35 18.77
C LEU A 246 6.16 -14.05 17.97
N GLU A 247 5.39 -13.92 16.89
CA GLU A 247 5.34 -12.70 16.10
C GLU A 247 4.86 -11.52 16.94
N CYS A 248 3.79 -11.67 17.73
CA CYS A 248 3.30 -10.64 18.63
C CYS A 248 4.36 -10.22 19.66
N LEU A 249 5.08 -11.17 20.26
CA LEU A 249 6.17 -10.86 21.20
C LEU A 249 7.31 -10.13 20.50
N ALA A 250 7.71 -10.59 19.32
CA ALA A 250 8.76 -9.96 18.52
C ALA A 250 8.41 -8.52 18.15
N GLN A 251 7.18 -8.25 17.73
CA GLN A 251 6.70 -6.91 17.41
C GLN A 251 6.72 -5.98 18.63
N THR A 252 6.22 -6.45 19.79
CA THR A 252 6.22 -5.64 21.00
C THR A 252 7.62 -5.35 21.54
N TRP A 253 8.59 -6.22 21.29
CA TRP A 253 9.99 -6.06 21.66
C TRP A 253 10.87 -5.51 20.53
N SER A 254 10.27 -5.07 19.44
CA SER A 254 11.00 -4.51 18.29
C SER A 254 11.63 -3.15 18.62
N GLU A 255 12.58 -2.71 17.82
CA GLU A 255 13.16 -1.37 17.90
C GLU A 255 12.10 -0.28 17.69
N HIS A 256 11.04 -0.57 16.91
CA HIS A 256 9.90 0.32 16.70
C HIS A 256 9.09 0.56 17.98
N CYS A 257 8.69 -0.52 18.66
CA CYS A 257 7.82 -0.40 19.84
C CYS A 257 8.60 -0.15 21.13
N SER A 258 9.73 -0.84 21.33
CA SER A 258 10.48 -0.83 22.59
C SER A 258 11.73 0.04 22.57
N HIS A 259 12.17 0.52 21.38
CA HIS A 259 13.35 1.35 21.20
C HIS A 259 14.60 0.76 21.88
N LYS A 260 14.91 -0.50 21.64
CA LYS A 260 15.97 -1.26 22.32
C LYS A 260 17.32 -0.53 22.36
N ILE A 261 17.82 -0.07 21.20
CA ILE A 261 19.10 0.64 21.08
C ILE A 261 18.99 2.05 21.61
N PHE A 262 17.94 2.80 21.23
CA PHE A 262 17.72 4.16 21.68
C PHE A 262 17.43 4.28 23.19
N ALA A 263 16.85 3.23 23.78
CA ALA A 263 16.59 3.14 25.21
C ALA A 263 17.71 2.40 25.99
N ALA A 264 18.67 1.82 25.31
CA ALA A 264 19.70 0.99 25.94
C ALA A 264 20.69 1.82 26.78
N ARG A 265 21.29 1.13 27.75
CA ARG A 265 22.46 1.62 28.47
C ARG A 265 23.71 1.28 27.66
N ILE A 266 24.40 2.30 27.13
CA ILE A 266 25.52 2.15 26.19
C ILE A 266 26.82 2.54 26.90
N ARG A 267 27.81 1.66 26.90
CA ARG A 267 29.18 2.01 27.25
C ARG A 267 29.86 2.58 25.99
N HIS A 268 30.26 3.83 26.06
CA HIS A 268 30.98 4.53 24.99
C HIS A 268 32.42 4.73 25.39
N THR A 269 33.33 4.34 24.52
CA THR A 269 34.79 4.60 24.67
C THR A 269 35.26 5.48 23.52
N ASP A 270 35.70 6.68 23.83
CA ASP A 270 36.34 7.56 22.86
C ASP A 270 37.75 7.06 22.58
N LYS A 271 38.00 6.63 21.35
CA LYS A 271 39.32 6.12 20.95
C LYS A 271 40.39 7.20 20.79
N VAL A 272 40.03 8.46 20.73
CA VAL A 272 40.94 9.60 20.59
C VAL A 272 41.39 10.10 21.95
N THR A 273 40.45 10.28 22.88
CA THR A 273 40.74 10.77 24.22
C THR A 273 41.03 9.64 25.22
N GLY A 274 40.57 8.42 24.94
CA GLY A 274 40.63 7.28 25.85
C GLY A 274 39.60 7.35 26.98
N GLU A 275 38.65 8.27 26.92
CA GLU A 275 37.62 8.42 27.92
C GLU A 275 36.50 7.38 27.78
N ASP A 276 36.14 6.76 28.89
CA ASP A 276 34.99 5.87 29.01
C ASP A 276 33.80 6.63 29.62
N SER A 277 32.65 6.54 28.99
CA SER A 277 31.40 7.11 29.48
C SER A 277 30.25 6.09 29.40
N THR A 278 29.21 6.28 30.18
CA THR A 278 27.97 5.51 30.09
C THR A 278 26.82 6.42 29.69
N ILE A 279 26.18 6.09 28.59
CA ILE A 279 24.99 6.79 28.11
C ILE A 279 23.77 5.97 28.50
N ASP A 280 22.87 6.55 29.30
CA ASP A 280 21.62 5.90 29.70
C ASP A 280 20.50 6.42 28.83
N SER A 281 20.18 5.65 27.78
CA SER A 281 19.26 6.04 26.68
C SER A 281 19.76 7.22 25.85
N LEU A 282 20.06 6.97 24.59
CA LEU A 282 20.41 8.02 23.61
C LEU A 282 19.32 9.09 23.53
N PHE A 283 18.05 8.69 23.49
CA PHE A 283 16.92 9.61 23.43
C PHE A 283 16.86 10.52 24.66
N LYS A 284 16.88 9.93 25.86
CA LYS A 284 16.79 10.71 27.11
C LYS A 284 17.98 11.64 27.30
N THR A 285 19.18 11.14 27.03
CA THR A 285 20.43 11.91 27.28
C THR A 285 20.66 13.02 26.28
N HIS A 286 20.40 12.76 24.98
CA HIS A 286 20.84 13.66 23.90
C HIS A 286 19.72 14.41 23.22
N ILE A 287 18.45 14.03 23.42
CA ILE A 287 17.29 14.69 22.83
C ILE A 287 16.39 15.26 23.89
N MET A 288 15.86 14.40 24.77
CA MET A 288 14.88 14.81 25.77
C MET A 288 15.46 15.78 26.79
N GLN A 289 16.59 15.44 27.42
CA GLN A 289 17.19 16.27 28.47
C GLN A 289 17.62 17.65 27.97
N PRO A 290 18.33 17.80 26.87
CA PRO A 290 18.67 19.14 26.34
C PRO A 290 17.43 19.97 25.99
N THR A 291 16.36 19.34 25.51
CA THR A 291 15.10 20.06 25.24
C THR A 291 14.44 20.54 26.54
N LEU A 292 14.42 19.71 27.59
CA LEU A 292 13.90 20.08 28.91
C LEU A 292 14.75 21.18 29.57
N ASP A 293 16.07 21.15 29.38
CA ASP A 293 16.96 22.18 29.88
C ASP A 293 16.65 23.54 29.21
N ILE A 294 16.43 23.55 27.90
CA ILE A 294 16.04 24.75 27.15
C ILE A 294 14.65 25.25 27.58
N GLN A 295 13.71 24.32 27.85
CA GLN A 295 12.35 24.68 28.25
C GLN A 295 12.31 25.61 29.48
N GLY A 296 13.28 25.50 30.38
CA GLY A 296 13.40 26.37 31.52
C GLY A 296 13.77 27.84 31.21
N ASP A 297 14.38 28.05 30.04
CA ASP A 297 14.92 29.35 29.59
C ASP A 297 14.03 30.04 28.53
N VAL A 298 12.99 29.36 28.02
CA VAL A 298 12.11 29.87 26.98
C VAL A 298 10.63 29.67 27.34
N ASP A 299 9.79 30.55 26.81
CA ASP A 299 8.33 30.56 27.08
C ASP A 299 7.49 30.06 25.90
N TRP A 300 8.14 29.78 24.77
CA TRP A 300 7.45 29.36 23.55
C TRP A 300 7.29 27.84 23.39
N LEU A 301 7.88 27.00 24.24
CA LEU A 301 7.67 25.55 24.27
C LEU A 301 6.41 25.21 25.05
N LEU A 302 5.31 24.85 24.38
CA LEU A 302 4.01 24.62 25.01
C LEU A 302 3.78 23.15 25.36
N SER A 303 4.04 22.22 24.42
CA SER A 303 3.91 20.77 24.63
C SER A 303 5.05 20.04 23.96
N ILE A 304 5.81 19.27 24.75
CA ILE A 304 6.96 18.47 24.29
C ILE A 304 6.96 17.12 24.99
N PHE A 305 7.21 16.05 24.25
CA PHE A 305 7.30 14.65 24.73
C PHE A 305 6.10 14.17 25.55
N HIS A 306 4.95 14.80 25.39
CA HIS A 306 3.74 14.49 26.15
C HIS A 306 2.65 13.87 25.27
N ASP A 307 2.56 14.31 24.03
CA ASP A 307 1.54 13.89 23.08
C ASP A 307 2.14 13.55 21.72
N ASN A 308 1.29 13.29 20.73
CA ASN A 308 1.68 12.81 19.40
C ASN A 308 2.46 13.84 18.58
N SER A 309 2.32 15.14 18.86
CA SER A 309 3.08 16.20 18.19
C SER A 309 3.72 17.17 19.21
N GLY A 310 4.75 17.88 18.77
CA GLY A 310 5.31 19.02 19.51
C GLY A 310 4.52 20.29 19.23
N VAL A 311 4.31 21.13 20.24
CA VAL A 311 3.59 22.40 20.10
C VAL A 311 4.43 23.55 20.63
N ILE A 312 4.60 24.58 19.78
CA ILE A 312 5.30 25.81 20.12
C ILE A 312 4.39 27.02 19.96
N SER A 313 4.56 28.05 20.76
CA SER A 313 3.92 29.35 20.57
C SER A 313 4.53 30.03 19.34
N TRP A 314 3.70 30.62 18.49
CA TRP A 314 4.15 31.43 17.36
C TRP A 314 4.01 32.94 17.65
N ASN A 315 2.88 33.31 18.20
CA ASN A 315 2.56 34.66 18.68
C ASN A 315 1.41 34.56 19.70
N ASP A 316 0.85 35.68 20.11
CA ASP A 316 -0.22 35.76 21.12
C ASP A 316 -1.49 34.98 20.74
N ASP A 317 -1.75 34.80 19.42
CA ASP A 317 -2.99 34.20 18.89
C ASP A 317 -2.80 32.79 18.33
N TRP A 318 -1.55 32.38 17.98
CA TRP A 318 -1.28 31.17 17.21
C TRP A 318 -0.16 30.32 17.81
N SER A 319 -0.37 29.03 17.73
CA SER A 319 0.65 28.00 18.01
C SER A 319 0.94 27.16 16.76
N VAL A 320 2.12 26.58 16.70
CA VAL A 320 2.55 25.71 15.60
C VAL A 320 2.73 24.29 16.15
N CYS A 321 2.04 23.34 15.55
CA CYS A 321 2.27 21.92 15.79
C CYS A 321 3.29 21.38 14.76
N ILE A 322 4.18 20.50 15.21
CA ILE A 322 5.15 19.83 14.34
C ILE A 322 5.15 18.32 14.60
N LYS A 323 5.10 17.56 13.52
CA LYS A 323 5.19 16.10 13.52
C LYS A 323 5.91 15.63 12.27
N ALA A 324 6.74 14.61 12.42
CA ALA A 324 7.34 13.88 11.30
C ALA A 324 6.96 12.40 11.38
N GLU A 325 6.66 11.79 10.24
CA GLU A 325 6.31 10.38 10.11
C GLU A 325 7.19 9.68 9.10
N THR A 326 7.38 8.38 9.30
CA THR A 326 8.06 7.48 8.35
C THR A 326 7.15 6.31 7.99
N HIS A 327 6.97 6.08 6.70
CA HIS A 327 6.18 4.96 6.17
C HIS A 327 7.00 4.19 5.14
N ASN A 328 8.12 3.60 5.59
CA ASN A 328 9.10 2.94 4.73
C ASN A 328 8.55 1.67 4.06
N SER A 329 7.85 0.79 4.78
CA SER A 329 7.29 -0.43 4.18
C SER A 329 6.22 -0.14 3.12
N PRO A 330 5.20 0.69 3.36
CA PRO A 330 4.28 1.11 2.30
C PRO A 330 4.97 1.77 1.12
N SER A 331 5.96 2.65 1.38
CA SER A 331 6.72 3.34 0.32
C SER A 331 7.64 2.41 -0.47
N ALA A 332 8.09 1.29 0.11
CA ALA A 332 8.87 0.28 -0.60
C ALA A 332 7.99 -0.55 -1.56
N LEU A 333 6.72 -0.76 -1.22
CA LEU A 333 5.76 -1.48 -2.05
C LEU A 333 5.18 -0.59 -3.16
N ASP A 334 4.76 0.61 -2.80
CA ASP A 334 4.20 1.62 -3.68
C ASP A 334 4.67 3.01 -3.22
N PRO A 335 5.66 3.63 -3.88
CA PRO A 335 6.22 4.92 -3.47
C PRO A 335 5.19 6.04 -3.37
N TYR A 336 4.25 6.12 -4.30
CA TYR A 336 3.21 7.16 -4.32
C TYR A 336 2.19 6.96 -3.20
N GLY A 337 1.60 5.77 -3.10
CA GLY A 337 0.64 5.43 -2.04
C GLY A 337 1.27 5.45 -0.65
N GLY A 338 2.52 5.02 -0.52
CA GLY A 338 3.28 5.08 0.72
C GLY A 338 3.53 6.52 1.18
N ALA A 339 3.85 7.44 0.27
CA ALA A 339 3.99 8.87 0.60
C ALA A 339 2.67 9.49 1.08
N ILE A 340 1.55 9.14 0.45
CA ILE A 340 0.21 9.57 0.90
C ILE A 340 -0.09 9.05 2.31
N THR A 341 0.27 7.81 2.62
CA THR A 341 0.14 7.23 3.97
C THR A 341 0.88 8.07 5.01
N GLY A 342 2.07 8.59 4.68
CA GLY A 342 2.83 9.51 5.54
C GLY A 342 2.04 10.78 5.87
N ILE A 343 1.39 11.38 4.90
CA ILE A 343 0.54 12.57 5.11
C ILE A 343 -0.62 12.25 6.07
N VAL A 344 -1.26 11.10 5.90
CA VAL A 344 -2.37 10.66 6.79
C VAL A 344 -1.87 10.47 8.23
N GLY A 345 -0.69 9.86 8.43
CA GLY A 345 -0.09 9.67 9.75
C GLY A 345 0.19 11.00 10.45
N VAL A 346 0.81 11.95 9.76
CA VAL A 346 1.07 13.29 10.29
C VAL A 346 -0.24 14.00 10.67
N ASN A 347 -1.24 13.96 9.80
CA ASN A 347 -2.54 14.61 10.08
C ASN A 347 -3.24 13.99 11.30
N ARG A 348 -3.23 12.67 11.44
CA ARG A 348 -3.82 12.00 12.61
C ARG A 348 -3.18 12.43 13.92
N ASP A 349 -1.87 12.50 13.93
CA ASP A 349 -1.11 12.84 15.15
C ASP A 349 -1.30 14.31 15.54
N ILE A 350 -1.34 15.21 14.56
CA ILE A 350 -1.63 16.63 14.80
C ILE A 350 -3.08 16.83 15.30
N LEU A 351 -4.04 16.12 14.70
CA LEU A 351 -5.45 16.19 15.14
C LEU A 351 -5.68 15.57 16.52
N GLY A 352 -4.83 14.62 16.93
CA GLY A 352 -4.90 13.94 18.22
C GLY A 352 -4.17 14.67 19.34
N THR A 353 -3.42 15.71 19.02
CA THR A 353 -2.72 16.57 19.99
C THR A 353 -3.65 17.70 20.46
#